data_0fff3f5ccca94d37c546f40abc6ac6f1
#
_entry.id   0fff3f5ccca94d37c546f40abc6ac6f1
#
_cell.length_a   1.000
_cell.length_b   1.000
_cell.length_c   1.000
_cell.angle_alpha   90.00
_cell.angle_beta   90.00
_cell.angle_gamma   90.00
#
_symmetry.space_group_name_H-M   'P 1'
#
loop_
_entity.id
_entity.type
_entity.pdbx_description
1 polymer ?
#
loop_
_entity_poly.entity_id
_entity_poly.type
_entity_poly.pdbx_seq_one_letter_code
_entity_poly.pdbx_strand_id
1 'polypeptide(L)'
;GVVMRFGQYISVLQPGPHIRFPRPIEQVVKVNVERIQTLTSDSAMLTGDENIVDVEVAIQYRIKDVKNYLFAIADPDVSVRRVTESAIRDIIGGSTLSFVITEGRAEIATNAQILIQEILDNYSSGIDVTSVNMQPAKPPEQVKASFDDAIKAREDEQRKINEAEAYRNEVV
;
A
#
# COMPACT_ATOMS: atom_id res chain seq x y z
N GLY A 1 25.11 4.89 -7.67
CA GLY A 1 25.69 4.18 -6.52
C GLY A 1 26.13 5.15 -5.43
N VAL A 2 26.32 4.64 -4.22
CA VAL A 2 26.77 5.42 -3.06
C VAL A 2 28.20 5.02 -2.72
N VAL A 3 29.08 6.02 -2.54
CA VAL A 3 30.47 5.83 -2.12
C VAL A 3 30.55 5.99 -0.61
N MET A 4 31.13 4.98 0.02
CA MET A 4 31.51 5.00 1.44
C MET A 4 33.05 4.89 1.54
N ARG A 5 33.62 5.71 2.40
CA ARG A 5 35.05 5.64 2.74
C ARG A 5 35.17 5.35 4.23
N PHE A 6 35.83 4.27 4.59
CA PHE A 6 35.93 3.79 5.98
C PHE A 6 34.60 3.68 6.69
N GLY A 7 33.51 3.31 5.95
CA GLY A 7 32.14 3.19 6.47
C GLY A 7 31.35 4.50 6.55
N GLN A 8 31.93 5.64 6.20
CA GLN A 8 31.23 6.92 6.17
C GLN A 8 30.77 7.27 4.75
N TYR A 9 29.57 7.83 4.64
CA TYR A 9 29.02 8.36 3.39
C TYR A 9 29.86 9.54 2.88
N ILE A 10 30.22 9.52 1.60
CA ILE A 10 30.92 10.63 0.95
C ILE A 10 30.06 11.30 -0.11
N SER A 11 29.58 10.52 -1.08
CA SER A 11 28.84 11.08 -2.21
C SER A 11 28.00 10.03 -2.93
N VAL A 12 27.02 10.51 -3.71
CA VAL A 12 26.26 9.69 -4.67
C VAL A 12 26.95 9.79 -6.02
N LEU A 13 27.25 8.65 -6.63
CA LEU A 13 27.80 8.58 -7.98
C LEU A 13 26.68 8.44 -8.99
N GLN A 14 26.67 9.32 -9.98
CA GLN A 14 25.86 9.17 -11.17
C GLN A 14 26.41 8.06 -12.09
N PRO A 15 25.62 7.54 -13.04
CA PRO A 15 26.11 6.63 -14.07
C PRO A 15 27.25 7.28 -14.87
N GLY A 16 28.38 6.57 -15.02
CA GLY A 16 29.53 7.05 -15.76
C GLY A 16 30.87 6.47 -15.28
N PRO A 17 31.97 6.72 -16.00
CA PRO A 17 33.29 6.33 -15.58
C PRO A 17 33.80 7.22 -14.42
N HIS A 18 34.19 6.60 -13.33
CA HIS A 18 34.74 7.28 -12.15
C HIS A 18 36.04 6.63 -11.69
N ILE A 19 37.05 7.46 -11.39
CA ILE A 19 38.30 7.00 -10.79
C ILE A 19 38.10 6.88 -9.28
N ARG A 20 38.53 5.75 -8.69
CA ARG A 20 38.31 5.43 -7.28
C ARG A 20 39.53 4.83 -6.64
N PHE A 21 39.60 4.94 -5.30
CA PHE A 21 40.58 4.22 -4.52
C PHE A 21 40.18 2.74 -4.36
N PRO A 22 41.17 1.82 -4.36
CA PRO A 22 40.88 0.39 -4.21
C PRO A 22 40.34 0.08 -2.80
N ARG A 23 39.64 -1.05 -2.68
CA ARG A 23 39.31 -1.62 -1.37
C ARG A 23 40.57 -1.84 -0.55
N PRO A 24 40.61 -1.58 0.77
CA PRO A 24 39.46 -1.34 1.66
C PRO A 24 39.07 0.13 1.85
N ILE A 25 39.71 1.09 1.17
CA ILE A 25 39.55 2.52 1.41
C ILE A 25 38.14 2.99 0.99
N GLU A 26 37.71 2.62 -0.21
CA GLU A 26 36.39 2.98 -0.72
C GLU A 26 35.53 1.74 -1.04
N GLN A 27 34.29 1.79 -0.62
CA GLN A 27 33.29 0.81 -0.94
C GLN A 27 32.10 1.48 -1.63
N VAL A 28 31.60 0.85 -2.71
CA VAL A 28 30.44 1.35 -3.44
C VAL A 28 29.29 0.40 -3.30
N VAL A 29 28.17 0.90 -2.81
CA VAL A 29 26.89 0.22 -2.80
C VAL A 29 26.11 0.64 -4.03
N LYS A 30 25.83 -0.31 -4.91
CA LYS A 30 25.02 -0.08 -6.10
C LYS A 30 23.54 -0.23 -5.72
N VAL A 31 22.78 0.84 -5.88
CA VAL A 31 21.32 0.84 -5.70
C VAL A 31 20.69 1.21 -7.04
N ASN A 32 19.72 0.45 -7.48
CA ASN A 32 18.96 0.76 -8.68
C ASN A 32 17.76 1.62 -8.29
N VAL A 33 17.81 2.90 -8.64
CA VAL A 33 16.75 3.88 -8.31
C VAL A 33 15.57 3.85 -9.28
N GLU A 34 15.75 3.28 -10.47
CA GLU A 34 14.71 3.19 -11.49
C GLU A 34 13.81 1.96 -11.29
N ARG A 35 14.27 1.00 -10.49
CA ARG A 35 13.53 -0.23 -10.26
C ARG A 35 12.35 0.04 -9.33
N ILE A 36 11.14 -0.25 -9.81
CA ILE A 36 9.95 -0.32 -8.98
C ILE A 36 10.04 -1.61 -8.16
N GLN A 37 9.94 -1.48 -6.86
CA GLN A 37 9.85 -2.59 -5.93
C GLN A 37 8.37 -2.81 -5.58
N THR A 38 7.96 -4.07 -5.49
CA THR A 38 6.61 -4.46 -5.09
C THR A 38 6.70 -5.22 -3.79
N LEU A 39 5.91 -4.81 -2.82
CA LEU A 39 5.78 -5.45 -1.53
C LEU A 39 4.30 -5.75 -1.28
N THR A 40 4.01 -7.01 -0.95
CA THR A 40 2.67 -7.44 -0.59
C THR A 40 2.60 -7.64 0.92
N SER A 41 1.52 -7.18 1.53
CA SER A 41 1.22 -7.40 2.95
C SER A 41 -0.22 -7.88 3.07
N ASP A 42 -0.40 -8.96 3.81
CA ASP A 42 -1.69 -9.54 4.18
C ASP A 42 -1.88 -9.42 5.68
N SER A 43 -3.04 -8.98 6.11
CA SER A 43 -3.32 -8.78 7.54
C SER A 43 -4.82 -8.81 7.82
N ALA A 44 -5.20 -9.45 8.93
CA ALA A 44 -6.54 -9.34 9.48
C ALA A 44 -6.68 -8.02 10.24
N MET A 45 -7.74 -7.28 9.97
CA MET A 45 -8.01 -5.96 10.55
C MET A 45 -9.45 -5.86 11.04
N LEU A 46 -9.68 -4.97 11.99
CA LEU A 46 -11.01 -4.67 12.52
C LEU A 46 -11.53 -3.40 11.85
N THR A 47 -12.75 -3.46 11.33
CA THR A 47 -13.47 -2.31 10.78
C THR A 47 -14.13 -1.48 11.90
N GLY A 48 -14.56 -0.25 11.59
CA GLY A 48 -15.22 0.63 12.55
C GLY A 48 -16.58 0.12 13.05
N ASP A 49 -17.19 -0.79 12.34
CA ASP A 49 -18.42 -1.51 12.72
C ASP A 49 -18.15 -2.89 13.36
N GLU A 50 -16.94 -3.06 13.95
CA GLU A 50 -16.52 -4.22 14.75
C GLU A 50 -16.48 -5.56 13.98
N ASN A 51 -16.29 -5.53 12.68
CA ASN A 51 -16.14 -6.73 11.86
C ASN A 51 -14.65 -7.00 11.56
N ILE A 52 -14.27 -8.28 11.53
CA ILE A 52 -12.93 -8.69 11.11
C ILE A 52 -12.93 -8.89 9.59
N VAL A 53 -11.91 -8.36 8.92
CA VAL A 53 -11.70 -8.46 7.48
C VAL A 53 -10.25 -8.79 7.17
N ASP A 54 -10.04 -9.75 6.28
CA ASP A 54 -8.72 -10.07 5.74
C ASP A 54 -8.44 -9.16 4.54
N VAL A 55 -7.37 -8.39 4.64
CA VAL A 55 -6.97 -7.40 3.64
C VAL A 55 -5.58 -7.70 3.11
N GLU A 56 -5.49 -7.86 1.81
CA GLU A 56 -4.22 -8.00 1.09
C GLU A 56 -3.96 -6.72 0.30
N VAL A 57 -2.78 -6.12 0.53
CA VAL A 57 -2.37 -4.87 -0.11
C VAL A 57 -1.02 -5.05 -0.78
N ALA A 58 -0.96 -4.70 -2.05
CA ALA A 58 0.28 -4.63 -2.83
C ALA A 58 0.70 -3.17 -3.00
N ILE A 59 1.91 -2.85 -2.56
CA ILE A 59 2.51 -1.52 -2.63
C ILE A 59 3.63 -1.54 -3.64
N GLN A 60 3.64 -0.55 -4.52
CA GLN A 60 4.73 -0.31 -5.43
C GLN A 60 5.43 0.99 -5.04
N TYR A 61 6.74 0.90 -4.87
CA TYR A 61 7.55 2.05 -4.52
C TYR A 61 8.89 2.05 -5.26
N ARG A 62 9.50 3.22 -5.33
CA ARG A 62 10.85 3.41 -5.90
C ARG A 62 11.71 4.22 -4.94
N ILE A 63 13.00 4.15 -5.14
CA ILE A 63 13.97 4.89 -4.34
C ILE A 63 14.18 6.27 -4.97
N LYS A 64 13.76 7.33 -4.26
CA LYS A 64 13.93 8.73 -4.66
C LYS A 64 15.27 9.28 -4.21
N ASP A 65 15.68 9.00 -2.98
CA ASP A 65 16.95 9.44 -2.40
C ASP A 65 17.73 8.25 -1.82
N VAL A 66 18.80 7.88 -2.50
CA VAL A 66 19.62 6.71 -2.12
C VAL A 66 20.34 6.91 -0.79
N LYS A 67 20.73 8.15 -0.46
CA LYS A 67 21.37 8.46 0.82
C LYS A 67 20.42 8.17 1.97
N ASN A 68 19.23 8.76 1.92
CA ASN A 68 18.24 8.57 2.97
C ASN A 68 17.76 7.12 3.05
N TYR A 69 17.54 6.46 1.92
CA TYR A 69 17.18 5.04 1.86
C TYR A 69 18.18 4.12 2.56
N LEU A 70 19.49 4.39 2.44
CA LEU A 70 20.54 3.54 3.02
C LEU A 70 20.91 3.90 4.46
N PHE A 71 20.68 5.14 4.90
CA PHE A 71 21.19 5.62 6.17
C PHE A 71 20.15 6.14 7.14
N ALA A 72 18.95 6.52 6.68
CA ALA A 72 17.89 7.00 7.56
C ALA A 72 17.12 5.85 8.23
N ILE A 73 17.04 4.70 7.57
CA ILE A 73 16.25 3.55 8.03
C ILE A 73 17.12 2.29 8.00
N ALA A 74 17.11 1.52 9.10
CA ALA A 74 17.93 0.31 9.22
C ALA A 74 17.49 -0.80 8.25
N ASP A 75 16.17 -0.97 8.08
CA ASP A 75 15.57 -1.95 7.17
C ASP A 75 14.39 -1.29 6.44
N PRO A 76 14.61 -0.79 5.21
CA PRO A 76 13.58 -0.09 4.45
C PRO A 76 12.37 -0.95 4.12
N ASP A 77 12.57 -2.22 3.76
CA ASP A 77 11.46 -3.11 3.35
C ASP A 77 10.54 -3.42 4.54
N VAL A 78 11.11 -3.70 5.71
CA VAL A 78 10.35 -3.91 6.94
C VAL A 78 9.63 -2.63 7.36
N SER A 79 10.29 -1.48 7.21
CA SER A 79 9.70 -0.19 7.56
C SER A 79 8.52 0.18 6.66
N VAL A 80 8.66 0.01 5.34
CA VAL A 80 7.56 0.21 4.39
C VAL A 80 6.39 -0.70 4.72
N ARG A 81 6.64 -1.98 5.01
CA ARG A 81 5.58 -2.93 5.40
C ARG A 81 4.83 -2.47 6.63
N ARG A 82 5.53 -2.10 7.70
CA ARG A 82 4.92 -1.64 8.95
C ARG A 82 4.15 -0.34 8.80
N VAL A 83 4.69 0.62 8.06
CA VAL A 83 4.01 1.89 7.77
C VAL A 83 2.72 1.64 7.00
N THR A 84 2.79 0.78 5.99
CA THR A 84 1.61 0.40 5.21
C THR A 84 0.54 -0.26 6.05
N GLU A 85 0.93 -1.25 6.85
CA GLU A 85 0.01 -1.96 7.73
C GLU A 85 -0.65 -1.01 8.74
N SER A 86 0.10 -0.05 9.28
CA SER A 86 -0.41 0.97 10.19
C SER A 86 -1.39 1.92 9.49
N ALA A 87 -1.04 2.42 8.31
CA ALA A 87 -1.88 3.34 7.55
C ALA A 87 -3.19 2.69 7.09
N ILE A 88 -3.12 1.46 6.59
CA ILE A 88 -4.32 0.71 6.17
C ILE A 88 -5.20 0.41 7.38
N ARG A 89 -4.62 0.03 8.52
CA ARG A 89 -5.39 -0.23 9.76
C ARG A 89 -6.13 1.01 10.24
N ASP A 90 -5.52 2.17 10.16
CA ASP A 90 -6.15 3.44 10.54
C ASP A 90 -7.37 3.74 9.66
N ILE A 91 -7.23 3.61 8.34
CA ILE A 91 -8.30 3.89 7.37
C ILE A 91 -9.43 2.86 7.50
N ILE A 92 -9.10 1.57 7.61
CA ILE A 92 -10.10 0.50 7.74
C ILE A 92 -10.82 0.60 9.08
N GLY A 93 -10.12 0.95 10.16
CA GLY A 93 -10.71 1.18 11.47
C GLY A 93 -11.73 2.33 11.52
N GLY A 94 -11.61 3.29 10.60
CA GLY A 94 -12.61 4.35 10.38
C GLY A 94 -13.71 4.01 9.39
N SER A 95 -13.65 2.85 8.73
CA SER A 95 -14.56 2.46 7.65
C SER A 95 -15.50 1.33 8.07
N THR A 96 -16.66 1.23 7.40
CA THR A 96 -17.57 0.09 7.60
C THR A 96 -17.16 -1.08 6.69
N LEU A 97 -17.47 -2.30 7.11
CA LEU A 97 -17.20 -3.50 6.34
C LEU A 97 -17.80 -3.45 4.93
N SER A 98 -19.04 -2.97 4.83
CA SER A 98 -19.72 -2.82 3.53
C SER A 98 -18.93 -1.92 2.59
N PHE A 99 -18.39 -0.80 3.06
CA PHE A 99 -17.60 0.12 2.27
C PHE A 99 -16.26 -0.51 1.82
N VAL A 100 -15.57 -1.22 2.74
CA VAL A 100 -14.30 -1.90 2.44
C VAL A 100 -14.45 -2.97 1.37
N ILE A 101 -15.55 -3.73 1.36
CA ILE A 101 -15.76 -4.85 0.43
C ILE A 101 -16.24 -4.36 -0.95
N THR A 102 -17.06 -3.31 -1.01
CA THR A 102 -17.71 -2.86 -2.25
C THR A 102 -16.92 -1.78 -3.00
N GLU A 103 -17.36 -0.54 -2.92
CA GLU A 103 -16.87 0.57 -3.75
C GLU A 103 -15.68 1.31 -3.14
N GLY A 104 -15.45 1.17 -1.82
CA GLY A 104 -14.47 1.94 -1.07
C GLY A 104 -13.01 1.58 -1.37
N ARG A 105 -12.73 0.47 -2.05
CA ARG A 105 -11.35 -0.01 -2.27
C ARG A 105 -10.44 1.00 -2.96
N ALA A 106 -10.92 1.66 -4.01
CA ALA A 106 -10.13 2.64 -4.74
C ALA A 106 -9.85 3.89 -3.89
N GLU A 107 -10.83 4.33 -3.13
CA GLU A 107 -10.70 5.45 -2.20
C GLU A 107 -9.76 5.12 -1.05
N ILE A 108 -9.91 3.94 -0.44
CA ILE A 108 -9.02 3.44 0.61
C ILE A 108 -7.57 3.36 0.09
N ALA A 109 -7.36 2.81 -1.11
CA ALA A 109 -6.04 2.70 -1.71
C ALA A 109 -5.40 4.09 -1.96
N THR A 110 -6.18 5.07 -2.42
CA THR A 110 -5.72 6.45 -2.64
C THR A 110 -5.37 7.14 -1.32
N ASN A 111 -6.24 7.06 -0.33
CA ASN A 111 -6.01 7.63 0.99
C ASN A 111 -4.81 6.97 1.69
N ALA A 112 -4.68 5.65 1.55
CA ALA A 112 -3.54 4.90 2.05
C ALA A 112 -2.22 5.35 1.39
N GLN A 113 -2.21 5.55 0.07
CA GLN A 113 -1.02 6.04 -0.64
C GLN A 113 -0.56 7.39 -0.08
N ILE A 114 -1.48 8.31 0.13
CA ILE A 114 -1.18 9.64 0.68
C ILE A 114 -0.62 9.52 2.09
N LEU A 115 -1.30 8.76 2.96
CA LEU A 115 -0.89 8.61 4.35
C LEU A 115 0.46 7.88 4.49
N ILE A 116 0.69 6.82 3.71
CA ILE A 116 1.96 6.09 3.69
C ILE A 116 3.08 7.02 3.24
N GLN A 117 2.86 7.82 2.17
CA GLN A 117 3.87 8.75 1.69
C GLN A 117 4.20 9.83 2.74
N GLU A 118 3.19 10.38 3.40
CA GLU A 118 3.39 11.36 4.47
C GLU A 118 4.24 10.81 5.63
N ILE A 119 3.93 9.59 6.08
CA ILE A 119 4.69 8.94 7.15
C ILE A 119 6.14 8.66 6.70
N LEU A 120 6.34 8.16 5.48
CA LEU A 120 7.68 7.89 4.94
C LEU A 120 8.49 9.17 4.73
N ASP A 121 7.87 10.28 4.36
CA ASP A 121 8.52 11.59 4.23
C ASP A 121 8.91 12.15 5.61
N ASN A 122 8.07 11.98 6.62
CA ASN A 122 8.39 12.37 8.00
C ASN A 122 9.62 11.60 8.55
N TYR A 123 9.78 10.34 8.16
CA TYR A 123 10.98 9.57 8.48
C TYR A 123 12.18 9.88 7.57
N SER A 124 12.03 10.76 6.59
CA SER A 124 13.06 11.06 5.59
C SER A 124 13.60 9.79 4.92
N SER A 125 12.69 8.85 4.61
CA SER A 125 13.04 7.51 4.13
C SER A 125 13.71 7.48 2.75
N GLY A 126 13.55 8.52 1.95
CA GLY A 126 14.01 8.57 0.56
C GLY A 126 13.24 7.64 -0.39
N ILE A 127 12.02 7.22 0.01
CA ILE A 127 11.14 6.34 -0.74
C ILE A 127 10.00 7.15 -1.34
N ASP A 128 9.60 6.81 -2.56
CA ASP A 128 8.48 7.39 -3.29
C ASP A 128 7.46 6.28 -3.61
N VAL A 129 6.27 6.37 -3.05
CA VAL A 129 5.20 5.39 -3.24
C VAL A 129 4.50 5.65 -4.57
N THR A 130 4.68 4.74 -5.52
CA THR A 130 4.15 4.87 -6.87
C THR A 130 2.68 4.49 -6.94
N SER A 131 2.29 3.39 -6.30
CA SER A 131 0.89 2.96 -6.24
C SER A 131 0.64 2.04 -5.05
N VAL A 132 -0.59 2.09 -4.57
CA VAL A 132 -1.13 1.15 -3.57
C VAL A 132 -2.34 0.47 -4.20
N ASN A 133 -2.35 -0.85 -4.20
CA ASN A 133 -3.43 -1.66 -4.74
C ASN A 133 -3.96 -2.59 -3.66
N MET A 134 -5.24 -2.46 -3.34
CA MET A 134 -5.93 -3.32 -2.39
C MET A 134 -6.65 -4.43 -3.15
N GLN A 135 -6.35 -5.68 -2.81
CA GLN A 135 -7.09 -6.84 -3.31
C GLN A 135 -8.51 -6.87 -2.71
N PRO A 136 -9.46 -7.59 -3.34
CA PRO A 136 -10.78 -7.75 -2.76
C PRO A 136 -10.68 -8.31 -1.35
N ALA A 137 -11.14 -7.53 -0.37
CA ALA A 137 -11.20 -7.95 1.02
C ALA A 137 -12.15 -9.16 1.15
N LYS A 138 -11.76 -10.16 1.94
CA LYS A 138 -12.54 -11.37 2.13
C LYS A 138 -13.06 -11.41 3.57
N PRO A 139 -14.35 -11.68 3.77
CA PRO A 139 -14.83 -11.98 5.11
C PRO A 139 -14.21 -13.30 5.60
N PRO A 140 -13.96 -13.46 6.89
CA PRO A 140 -13.51 -14.73 7.45
C PRO A 140 -14.43 -15.89 7.04
N GLU A 141 -13.85 -17.05 6.78
CA GLU A 141 -14.57 -18.27 6.34
C GLU A 141 -15.79 -18.60 7.20
N GLN A 142 -15.74 -18.29 8.50
CA GLN A 142 -16.79 -18.59 9.47
C GLN A 142 -18.10 -17.78 9.23
N VAL A 143 -18.00 -16.60 8.64
CA VAL A 143 -19.15 -15.70 8.40
C VAL A 143 -19.46 -15.54 6.92
N LYS A 144 -18.69 -16.16 6.05
CA LYS A 144 -18.79 -16.04 4.59
C LYS A 144 -20.20 -16.38 4.08
N ALA A 145 -20.80 -17.48 4.56
CA ALA A 145 -22.15 -17.89 4.12
C ALA A 145 -23.23 -16.85 4.45
N SER A 146 -23.18 -16.28 5.64
CA SER A 146 -24.12 -15.23 6.06
C SER A 146 -23.88 -13.93 5.29
N PHE A 147 -22.64 -13.66 4.91
CA PHE A 147 -22.24 -12.50 4.11
C PHE A 147 -22.72 -12.62 2.67
N ASP A 148 -22.53 -13.79 2.05
CA ASP A 148 -23.00 -14.08 0.69
C ASP A 148 -24.53 -13.97 0.60
N ASP A 149 -25.24 -14.40 1.64
CA ASP A 149 -26.70 -14.24 1.75
C ASP A 149 -27.14 -12.76 1.85
N ALA A 150 -26.41 -11.96 2.64
CA ALA A 150 -26.70 -10.53 2.78
C ALA A 150 -26.39 -9.75 1.47
N ILE A 151 -25.35 -10.12 0.75
CA ILE A 151 -25.03 -9.54 -0.56
C ILE A 151 -26.12 -9.89 -1.57
N LYS A 152 -26.52 -11.16 -1.65
CA LYS A 152 -27.62 -11.59 -2.54
C LYS A 152 -28.92 -10.86 -2.25
N ALA A 153 -29.26 -10.68 -0.97
CA ALA A 153 -30.45 -9.95 -0.59
C ALA A 153 -30.44 -8.48 -1.07
N ARG A 154 -29.25 -7.82 -1.00
CA ARG A 154 -29.08 -6.46 -1.54
C ARG A 154 -29.16 -6.40 -3.06
N GLU A 155 -28.53 -7.36 -3.74
CA GLU A 155 -28.60 -7.46 -5.20
C GLU A 155 -30.05 -7.68 -5.67
N ASP A 156 -30.78 -8.53 -4.96
CA ASP A 156 -32.19 -8.79 -5.23
C ASP A 156 -33.09 -7.56 -4.98
N GLU A 157 -32.82 -6.80 -3.91
CA GLU A 157 -33.45 -5.52 -3.64
C GLU A 157 -33.22 -4.52 -4.78
N GLN A 158 -31.95 -4.33 -5.16
CA GLN A 158 -31.58 -3.41 -6.23
C GLN A 158 -32.20 -3.83 -7.58
N ARG A 159 -32.18 -5.13 -7.88
CA ARG A 159 -32.83 -5.67 -9.07
C ARG A 159 -34.32 -5.35 -9.09
N LYS A 160 -35.04 -5.56 -7.98
CA LYS A 160 -36.47 -5.25 -7.89
C LYS A 160 -36.76 -3.76 -8.03
N ILE A 161 -35.91 -2.91 -7.49
CA ILE A 161 -36.01 -1.45 -7.66
C ILE A 161 -35.88 -1.09 -9.13
N ASN A 162 -34.82 -1.61 -9.79
CA ASN A 162 -34.56 -1.35 -11.20
C ASN A 162 -35.69 -1.89 -12.11
N GLU A 163 -36.23 -3.07 -11.81
CA GLU A 163 -37.40 -3.65 -12.52
C GLU A 163 -38.64 -2.78 -12.34
N ALA A 164 -38.90 -2.31 -11.13
CA ALA A 164 -40.02 -1.42 -10.85
C ALA A 164 -39.87 -0.06 -11.55
N GLU A 165 -38.68 0.49 -11.60
CA GLU A 165 -38.40 1.73 -12.33
C GLU A 165 -38.55 1.55 -13.87
N ALA A 166 -38.06 0.43 -14.40
CA ALA A 166 -38.24 0.08 -15.81
C ALA A 166 -39.69 -0.03 -16.16
N TYR A 167 -40.51 -0.75 -15.35
CA TYR A 167 -41.93 -0.87 -15.55
C TYR A 167 -42.63 0.48 -15.48
N ARG A 168 -42.27 1.33 -14.52
CA ARG A 168 -42.81 2.69 -14.42
C ARG A 168 -42.55 3.51 -15.70
N ASN A 169 -41.36 3.40 -16.26
CA ASN A 169 -40.98 4.14 -17.46
C ASN A 169 -41.60 3.58 -18.76
N GLU A 170 -42.06 2.32 -18.74
CA GLU A 170 -42.77 1.69 -19.88
C GLU A 170 -44.26 2.00 -19.89
N VAL A 171 -44.88 2.27 -18.72
CA VAL A 171 -46.30 2.51 -18.58
C VAL A 171 -46.69 4.00 -18.61
N VAL A 172 -45.71 4.89 -18.53
CA VAL A 172 -45.90 6.36 -18.64
C VAL A 172 -45.46 6.84 -20.02
#